data_2e861a26e6ca559c741b664012418323
#
_entry.id   2e861a26e6ca559c741b664012418323
#
_cell.length_a   1.000
_cell.length_b   1.000
_cell.length_c   1.000
_cell.angle_alpha   90.00
_cell.angle_beta   90.00
_cell.angle_gamma   90.00
#
_symmetry.space_group_name_H-M   'P 1'
#
loop_
_entity.id
_entity.type
_entity.pdbx_description
1 polymer ?
#
loop_
_entity_poly.entity_id
_entity_poly.type
_entity_poly.pdbx_seq_one_letter_code
_entity_poly.pdbx_strand_id
1 'polypeptide(L)'
;MLCFEPAKKRVAAFFDCQNLFKSVKALWGYSYPNFNPIELAKLLTNRHHNEGWILTDIHLYTGLHNIAVNETWHHFWIKKLEAHKSQDSRVTFFTAPLRYSGDVAREKGVDIRIALDMVRMARLAEYDVALLFSQDNDFGEVAEEIRAIVKEKQRWIKIASAYPYDVCNKLRGVNKTDWEKISKAEYDLCIDPTDYRPSISQGTETRPTV
;
A
#
# COMPACT_ATOMS: atom_id res chain seq x y z
N MET A 1 -9.55 -30.03 13.64
CA MET A 1 -9.09 -29.28 14.83
C MET A 1 -9.38 -27.79 14.54
N LEU A 2 -10.05 -27.07 15.43
CA LEU A 2 -10.37 -25.65 15.23
C LEU A 2 -9.09 -24.83 15.45
N CYS A 3 -8.66 -24.04 14.47
CA CYS A 3 -7.61 -23.05 14.68
C CYS A 3 -8.10 -22.03 15.71
N PHE A 4 -7.39 -21.89 16.81
CA PHE A 4 -7.76 -20.94 17.85
C PHE A 4 -7.42 -19.52 17.40
N GLU A 5 -8.39 -18.63 17.45
CA GLU A 5 -8.21 -17.20 17.16
C GLU A 5 -7.47 -16.52 18.32
N PRO A 6 -6.30 -15.87 18.09
CA PRO A 6 -5.55 -15.22 19.16
C PRO A 6 -6.26 -13.99 19.68
N ALA A 7 -6.19 -13.73 20.99
CA ALA A 7 -6.75 -12.53 21.62
C ALA A 7 -6.07 -11.24 21.13
N LYS A 8 -4.75 -11.30 20.90
CA LYS A 8 -3.96 -10.21 20.28
C LYS A 8 -3.49 -10.67 18.91
N LYS A 9 -3.76 -9.87 17.88
CA LYS A 9 -3.49 -10.19 16.47
C LYS A 9 -2.50 -9.20 15.90
N ARG A 10 -1.35 -9.67 15.48
CA ARG A 10 -0.34 -8.87 14.79
C ARG A 10 -0.81 -8.57 13.37
N VAL A 11 -0.92 -7.29 13.05
CA VAL A 11 -1.35 -6.82 11.74
C VAL A 11 -0.13 -6.38 10.94
N ALA A 12 0.12 -7.02 9.80
CA ALA A 12 1.05 -6.54 8.78
C ALA A 12 0.25 -5.89 7.65
N ALA A 13 0.53 -4.61 7.38
CA ALA A 13 -0.09 -3.83 6.32
C ALA A 13 0.78 -3.88 5.06
N PHE A 14 0.19 -4.25 3.92
CA PHE A 14 0.86 -4.36 2.62
C PHE A 14 0.25 -3.35 1.65
N PHE A 15 1.04 -2.38 1.20
CA PHE A 15 0.58 -1.32 0.32
C PHE A 15 1.05 -1.54 -1.11
N ASP A 16 0.13 -1.88 -2.01
CA ASP A 16 0.32 -1.65 -3.43
C ASP A 16 0.10 -0.15 -3.71
N CYS A 17 1.19 0.62 -3.62
CA CYS A 17 1.11 2.08 -3.65
C CYS A 17 0.55 2.62 -4.96
N GLN A 18 0.83 1.96 -6.08
CA GLN A 18 0.33 2.38 -7.39
C GLN A 18 -1.14 2.05 -7.57
N ASN A 19 -1.58 0.87 -7.15
CA ASN A 19 -2.99 0.46 -7.23
C ASN A 19 -3.86 1.36 -6.35
N LEU A 20 -3.45 1.60 -5.11
CA LEU A 20 -4.14 2.51 -4.19
C LEU A 20 -4.23 3.93 -4.79
N PHE A 21 -3.12 4.48 -5.32
CA PHE A 21 -3.13 5.80 -5.93
C PHE A 21 -4.05 5.87 -7.16
N LYS A 22 -3.98 4.90 -8.06
CA LYS A 22 -4.86 4.84 -9.23
C LYS A 22 -6.33 4.86 -8.83
N SER A 23 -6.68 4.11 -7.78
CA SER A 23 -8.04 4.01 -7.26
C SER A 23 -8.53 5.34 -6.67
N VAL A 24 -7.73 6.00 -5.82
CA VAL A 24 -8.11 7.30 -5.23
C VAL A 24 -8.13 8.42 -6.26
N LYS A 25 -7.24 8.38 -7.26
CA LYS A 25 -7.26 9.30 -8.38
C LYS A 25 -8.53 9.17 -9.20
N ALA A 26 -8.94 7.95 -9.51
CA ALA A 26 -10.15 7.68 -10.28
C ALA A 26 -11.42 8.10 -9.54
N LEU A 27 -11.47 7.86 -8.21
CA LEU A 27 -12.65 8.17 -7.40
C LEU A 27 -12.77 9.64 -7.00
N TRP A 28 -11.65 10.23 -6.57
CA TRP A 28 -11.67 11.51 -5.86
C TRP A 28 -10.80 12.59 -6.52
N GLY A 29 -10.13 12.28 -7.66
CA GLY A 29 -9.43 13.25 -8.47
C GLY A 29 -8.07 13.70 -7.93
N TYR A 30 -7.48 13.00 -6.95
CA TYR A 30 -6.15 13.34 -6.46
C TYR A 30 -5.10 13.20 -7.56
N SER A 31 -4.23 14.20 -7.68
CA SER A 31 -3.25 14.31 -8.78
C SER A 31 -1.92 13.60 -8.52
N TYR A 32 -1.65 13.24 -7.26
CA TYR A 32 -0.43 12.55 -6.84
C TYR A 32 -0.70 11.65 -5.62
N PRO A 33 0.19 10.69 -5.30
CA PRO A 33 0.04 9.79 -4.16
C PRO A 33 0.25 10.52 -2.83
N ASN A 34 -0.80 11.16 -2.33
CA ASN A 34 -0.78 12.02 -1.14
C ASN A 34 -1.18 11.31 0.16
N PHE A 35 -1.38 10.01 0.15
CA PHE A 35 -1.71 9.26 1.37
C PHE A 35 -0.51 9.10 2.30
N ASN A 36 -0.78 9.12 3.62
CA ASN A 36 0.16 8.68 4.64
C ASN A 36 -0.12 7.21 4.96
N PRO A 37 0.77 6.28 4.60
CA PRO A 37 0.55 4.85 4.80
C PRO A 37 0.50 4.46 6.28
N ILE A 38 1.22 5.17 7.14
CA ILE A 38 1.24 4.92 8.59
C ILE A 38 -0.13 5.25 9.18
N GLU A 39 -0.69 6.41 8.84
CA GLU A 39 -1.98 6.83 9.38
C GLU A 39 -3.13 5.99 8.81
N LEU A 40 -3.09 5.60 7.52
CA LEU A 40 -4.08 4.68 6.94
C LEU A 40 -4.04 3.30 7.61
N ALA A 41 -2.85 2.74 7.82
CA ALA A 41 -2.71 1.45 8.49
C ALA A 41 -3.20 1.52 9.95
N LYS A 42 -2.86 2.59 10.68
CA LYS A 42 -3.35 2.84 12.05
C LYS A 42 -4.87 2.98 12.09
N LEU A 43 -5.45 3.77 11.19
CA LEU A 43 -6.89 4.02 11.14
C LEU A 43 -7.66 2.70 11.00
N LEU A 44 -7.29 1.87 10.03
CA LEU A 44 -7.97 0.59 9.80
C LEU A 44 -7.72 -0.42 10.92
N THR A 45 -6.50 -0.49 11.44
CA THR A 45 -6.19 -1.36 12.58
C THR A 45 -7.01 -0.96 13.82
N ASN A 46 -7.16 0.34 14.08
CA ASN A 46 -7.91 0.86 15.22
C ASN A 46 -9.42 0.56 15.15
N ARG A 47 -10.01 0.40 13.96
CA ARG A 47 -11.41 -0.05 13.82
C ARG A 47 -11.65 -1.40 14.52
N HIS A 48 -10.65 -2.26 14.51
CA HIS A 48 -10.68 -3.60 15.08
C HIS A 48 -9.94 -3.70 16.42
N HIS A 49 -9.76 -2.56 17.12
CA HIS A 49 -9.08 -2.54 18.42
C HIS A 49 -9.74 -3.51 19.43
N ASN A 50 -11.07 -3.54 19.48
CA ASN A 50 -11.82 -4.44 20.36
C ASN A 50 -11.69 -5.92 19.96
N GLU A 51 -11.29 -6.20 18.72
CA GLU A 51 -10.96 -7.53 18.23
C GLU A 51 -9.48 -7.91 18.51
N GLY A 52 -8.72 -7.02 19.11
CA GLY A 52 -7.32 -7.24 19.48
C GLY A 52 -6.31 -7.05 18.34
N TRP A 53 -6.65 -6.29 17.30
CA TRP A 53 -5.70 -5.96 16.23
C TRP A 53 -4.61 -5.00 16.73
N ILE A 54 -3.36 -5.31 16.42
CA ILE A 54 -2.18 -4.51 16.78
C ILE A 54 -1.30 -4.38 15.54
N LEU A 55 -1.12 -3.17 15.04
CA LEU A 55 -0.25 -2.90 13.89
C LEU A 55 1.20 -3.14 14.26
N THR A 56 1.84 -4.11 13.62
CA THR A 56 3.24 -4.48 13.86
C THR A 56 4.17 -4.12 12.72
N ASP A 57 3.68 -4.17 11.46
CA ASP A 57 4.51 -4.00 10.28
C ASP A 57 3.77 -3.24 9.18
N ILE A 58 4.50 -2.44 8.41
CA ILE A 58 4.01 -1.69 7.26
C ILE A 58 4.98 -1.89 6.10
N HIS A 59 4.51 -2.51 5.03
CA HIS A 59 5.31 -2.80 3.85
C HIS A 59 4.79 -1.98 2.66
N LEU A 60 5.65 -1.14 2.08
CA LEU A 60 5.32 -0.28 0.95
C LEU A 60 5.96 -0.83 -0.33
N TYR A 61 5.17 -1.00 -1.37
CA TYR A 61 5.64 -1.52 -2.66
C TYR A 61 5.27 -0.55 -3.77
N THR A 62 6.23 -0.22 -4.63
CA THR A 62 5.97 0.68 -5.77
C THR A 62 6.95 0.45 -6.90
N GLY A 63 6.51 0.75 -8.12
CA GLY A 63 7.39 0.93 -9.26
C GLY A 63 8.13 2.27 -9.17
N LEU A 64 9.42 2.25 -9.50
CA LEU A 64 10.26 3.43 -9.49
C LEU A 64 10.62 3.86 -10.92
N HIS A 65 10.35 5.11 -11.25
CA HIS A 65 10.73 5.69 -12.53
C HIS A 65 12.25 5.71 -12.69
N ASN A 66 12.73 5.48 -13.92
CA ASN A 66 14.13 5.75 -14.25
C ASN A 66 14.37 7.26 -14.11
N ILE A 67 15.39 7.64 -13.36
CA ILE A 67 15.73 9.05 -13.10
C ILE A 67 15.96 9.84 -14.39
N ALA A 68 16.57 9.22 -15.40
CA ALA A 68 16.81 9.85 -16.70
C ALA A 68 15.53 10.08 -17.53
N VAL A 69 14.42 9.38 -17.20
CA VAL A 69 13.13 9.50 -17.93
C VAL A 69 12.16 10.37 -17.17
N ASN A 70 12.11 10.23 -15.84
CA ASN A 70 11.19 11.02 -15.02
C ASN A 70 11.79 11.25 -13.63
N GLU A 71 12.65 12.27 -13.56
CA GLU A 71 13.35 12.66 -12.34
C GLU A 71 12.40 13.05 -11.21
N THR A 72 11.34 13.79 -11.53
CA THR A 72 10.36 14.28 -10.56
C THR A 72 9.71 13.14 -9.80
N TRP A 73 9.16 12.15 -10.49
CA TRP A 73 8.51 11.01 -9.84
C TRP A 73 9.49 10.02 -9.23
N HIS A 74 10.72 9.95 -9.75
CA HIS A 74 11.79 9.19 -9.10
C HIS A 74 12.08 9.76 -7.71
N HIS A 75 12.39 11.05 -7.62
CA HIS A 75 12.69 11.72 -6.35
C HIS A 75 11.50 11.78 -5.41
N PHE A 76 10.29 11.98 -5.93
CA PHE A 76 9.07 11.92 -5.12
C PHE A 76 8.98 10.62 -4.34
N TRP A 77 9.07 9.48 -5.02
CA TRP A 77 8.94 8.18 -4.36
C TRP A 77 10.07 7.90 -3.37
N ILE A 78 11.32 8.15 -3.76
CA ILE A 78 12.46 7.91 -2.87
C ILE A 78 12.31 8.74 -1.59
N LYS A 79 12.08 10.05 -1.70
CA LYS A 79 11.92 10.93 -0.53
C LYS A 79 10.74 10.52 0.35
N LYS A 80 9.60 10.19 -0.26
CA LYS A 80 8.40 9.75 0.47
C LYS A 80 8.65 8.46 1.26
N LEU A 81 9.24 7.45 0.62
CA LEU A 81 9.52 6.16 1.25
C LEU A 81 10.53 6.29 2.40
N GLU A 82 11.60 7.04 2.19
CA GLU A 82 12.63 7.30 3.21
C GLU A 82 12.07 8.10 4.39
N ALA A 83 11.24 9.11 4.13
CA ALA A 83 10.58 9.90 5.18
C ALA A 83 9.70 9.02 6.08
N HIS A 84 8.85 8.17 5.50
CA HIS A 84 8.00 7.27 6.30
C HIS A 84 8.82 6.21 7.05
N LYS A 85 9.87 5.66 6.44
CA LYS A 85 10.78 4.72 7.13
C LYS A 85 11.51 5.38 8.30
N SER A 86 11.90 6.65 8.18
CA SER A 86 12.53 7.41 9.25
C SER A 86 11.54 7.80 10.36
N GLN A 87 10.27 8.01 10.00
CA GLN A 87 9.21 8.37 10.94
C GLN A 87 8.77 7.18 11.81
N ASP A 88 8.75 5.97 11.25
CA ASP A 88 8.26 4.78 11.95
C ASP A 88 9.11 3.56 11.58
N SER A 89 9.75 2.96 12.58
CA SER A 89 10.64 1.80 12.39
C SER A 89 9.93 0.54 11.87
N ARG A 90 8.60 0.47 11.96
CA ARG A 90 7.78 -0.61 11.40
C ARG A 90 7.67 -0.54 9.87
N VAL A 91 8.02 0.60 9.27
CA VAL A 91 7.94 0.80 7.83
C VAL A 91 9.15 0.18 7.13
N THR A 92 8.86 -0.70 6.18
CA THR A 92 9.81 -1.20 5.20
C THR A 92 9.30 -0.90 3.80
N PHE A 93 10.19 -0.85 2.80
CA PHE A 93 9.75 -0.66 1.42
C PHE A 93 10.54 -1.49 0.43
N PHE A 94 9.89 -1.79 -0.69
CA PHE A 94 10.47 -2.41 -1.87
C PHE A 94 10.15 -1.58 -3.10
N THR A 95 11.14 -1.37 -3.95
CA THR A 95 10.96 -0.71 -5.24
C THR A 95 11.43 -1.59 -6.39
N ALA A 96 10.67 -1.59 -7.49
CA ALA A 96 11.07 -2.24 -8.74
C ALA A 96 11.20 -1.19 -9.85
N PRO A 97 12.18 -1.27 -10.74
CA PRO A 97 12.28 -0.34 -11.85
C PRO A 97 11.08 -0.49 -12.80
N LEU A 98 10.47 0.63 -13.18
CA LEU A 98 9.44 0.63 -14.21
C LEU A 98 10.04 0.27 -15.57
N ARG A 99 9.28 -0.50 -16.36
CA ARG A 99 9.62 -0.79 -17.74
C ARG A 99 8.87 0.18 -18.66
N TYR A 100 9.55 0.64 -19.69
CA TYR A 100 8.98 1.56 -20.67
C TYR A 100 8.74 0.85 -22.00
N SER A 101 7.58 1.12 -22.58
CA SER A 101 7.22 0.74 -23.94
C SER A 101 6.77 2.02 -24.65
N GLY A 102 7.67 2.67 -25.39
CA GLY A 102 7.50 4.06 -25.80
C GLY A 102 7.40 4.95 -24.57
N ASP A 103 6.43 5.84 -24.52
CA ASP A 103 6.18 6.76 -23.41
C ASP A 103 5.38 6.16 -22.25
N VAL A 104 4.95 4.89 -22.39
CA VAL A 104 4.14 4.23 -21.37
C VAL A 104 5.01 3.48 -20.36
N ALA A 105 5.02 3.98 -19.13
CA ALA A 105 5.64 3.28 -18.01
C ALA A 105 4.73 2.17 -17.49
N ARG A 106 5.26 0.97 -17.30
CA ARG A 106 4.56 -0.18 -16.75
C ARG A 106 5.31 -0.74 -15.56
N GLU A 107 4.59 -0.96 -14.50
CA GLU A 107 5.07 -1.71 -13.35
C GLU A 107 5.17 -3.20 -13.72
N LYS A 108 6.23 -3.88 -13.27
CA LYS A 108 6.38 -5.32 -13.47
C LYS A 108 7.00 -5.97 -12.25
N GLY A 109 6.27 -6.91 -11.66
CA GLY A 109 6.76 -7.75 -10.58
C GLY A 109 6.61 -7.16 -9.17
N VAL A 110 5.98 -6.00 -9.01
CA VAL A 110 5.65 -5.45 -7.69
C VAL A 110 4.56 -6.30 -7.04
N ASP A 111 3.51 -6.60 -7.76
CA ASP A 111 2.42 -7.52 -7.41
C ASP A 111 2.94 -8.90 -6.99
N ILE A 112 3.85 -9.47 -7.79
CA ILE A 112 4.50 -10.75 -7.48
C ILE A 112 5.30 -10.64 -6.18
N ARG A 113 6.01 -9.53 -5.96
CA ARG A 113 6.77 -9.32 -4.74
C ARG A 113 5.87 -9.24 -3.51
N ILE A 114 4.76 -8.49 -3.58
CA ILE A 114 3.75 -8.44 -2.52
C ILE A 114 3.25 -9.86 -2.21
N ALA A 115 2.85 -10.62 -3.24
CA ALA A 115 2.36 -11.97 -3.10
C ALA A 115 3.36 -12.89 -2.38
N LEU A 116 4.62 -12.87 -2.82
CA LEU A 116 5.69 -13.67 -2.23
C LEU A 116 5.96 -13.29 -0.76
N ASP A 117 5.99 -11.99 -0.44
CA ASP A 117 6.21 -11.55 0.93
C ASP A 117 5.03 -11.91 1.83
N MET A 118 3.79 -11.73 1.39
CA MET A 118 2.59 -12.14 2.14
C MET A 118 2.60 -13.63 2.46
N VAL A 119 2.88 -14.49 1.46
CA VAL A 119 2.93 -15.94 1.65
C VAL A 119 4.10 -16.37 2.54
N ARG A 120 5.30 -15.80 2.31
CA ARG A 120 6.48 -16.09 3.12
C ARG A 120 6.25 -15.74 4.59
N MET A 121 5.77 -14.55 4.88
CA MET A 121 5.50 -14.06 6.23
C MET A 121 4.40 -14.89 6.91
N ALA A 122 3.37 -15.34 6.17
CA ALA A 122 2.37 -16.28 6.67
C ALA A 122 3.00 -17.60 7.12
N ARG A 123 3.89 -18.18 6.29
CA ARG A 123 4.60 -19.43 6.61
C ARG A 123 5.53 -19.32 7.81
N LEU A 124 6.18 -18.15 7.97
CA LEU A 124 7.08 -17.84 9.09
C LEU A 124 6.34 -17.36 10.35
N ALA A 125 5.01 -17.27 10.31
CA ALA A 125 4.19 -16.82 11.41
C ALA A 125 4.54 -15.37 11.87
N GLU A 126 4.88 -14.49 10.94
CA GLU A 126 5.28 -13.12 11.25
C GLU A 126 4.07 -12.21 11.51
N TYR A 127 2.88 -12.53 10.99
CA TYR A 127 1.63 -11.81 11.24
C TYR A 127 0.46 -12.77 11.53
N ASP A 128 -0.63 -12.23 12.06
CA ASP A 128 -1.91 -12.93 12.25
C ASP A 128 -3.00 -12.35 11.33
N VAL A 129 -2.87 -11.08 10.94
CA VAL A 129 -3.74 -10.42 9.98
C VAL A 129 -2.89 -9.80 8.87
N ALA A 130 -3.16 -10.14 7.62
CA ALA A 130 -2.65 -9.43 6.46
C ALA A 130 -3.67 -8.37 6.03
N LEU A 131 -3.31 -7.10 6.09
CA LEU A 131 -4.12 -5.97 5.64
C LEU A 131 -3.53 -5.44 4.33
N LEU A 132 -4.14 -5.82 3.20
CA LEU A 132 -3.67 -5.49 1.85
C LEU A 132 -4.39 -4.24 1.32
N PHE A 133 -3.65 -3.20 1.00
CA PHE A 133 -4.16 -2.00 0.33
C PHE A 133 -4.03 -2.15 -1.19
N SER A 134 -4.94 -2.90 -1.79
CA SER A 134 -5.06 -3.12 -3.23
C SER A 134 -6.47 -3.59 -3.58
N GLN A 135 -6.87 -3.38 -4.84
CA GLN A 135 -8.09 -3.89 -5.45
C GLN A 135 -7.82 -4.91 -6.55
N ASP A 136 -6.57 -5.29 -6.74
CA ASP A 136 -6.19 -6.23 -7.76
C ASP A 136 -6.66 -7.64 -7.39
N ASN A 137 -7.55 -8.20 -8.21
CA ASN A 137 -8.14 -9.50 -7.97
C ASN A 137 -7.16 -10.67 -8.10
N ASP A 138 -5.99 -10.47 -8.70
CA ASP A 138 -4.95 -11.50 -8.77
C ASP A 138 -4.46 -11.90 -7.37
N PHE A 139 -4.57 -10.99 -6.37
CA PHE A 139 -4.32 -11.35 -4.97
C PHE A 139 -5.34 -12.32 -4.36
N GLY A 140 -6.44 -12.62 -5.05
CA GLY A 140 -7.36 -13.68 -4.65
C GLY A 140 -6.70 -15.06 -4.58
N GLU A 141 -5.72 -15.31 -5.45
CA GLU A 141 -4.91 -16.55 -5.41
C GLU A 141 -3.95 -16.58 -4.22
N VAL A 142 -3.41 -15.41 -3.83
CA VAL A 142 -2.62 -15.26 -2.61
C VAL A 142 -3.45 -15.59 -1.36
N ALA A 143 -4.70 -15.12 -1.33
CA ALA A 143 -5.61 -15.42 -0.24
C ALA A 143 -5.90 -16.94 -0.13
N GLU A 144 -6.02 -17.65 -1.26
CA GLU A 144 -6.17 -19.11 -1.24
C GLU A 144 -4.93 -19.84 -0.74
N GLU A 145 -3.73 -19.43 -1.18
CA GLU A 145 -2.49 -20.01 -0.70
C GLU A 145 -2.33 -19.82 0.82
N ILE A 146 -2.65 -18.64 1.33
CA ILE A 146 -2.61 -18.39 2.78
C ILE A 146 -3.63 -19.26 3.52
N ARG A 147 -4.84 -19.51 2.96
CA ARG A 147 -5.79 -20.46 3.55
C ARG A 147 -5.26 -21.90 3.56
N ALA A 148 -4.48 -22.29 2.55
CA ALA A 148 -3.80 -23.58 2.55
C ALA A 148 -2.77 -23.66 3.69
N ILE A 149 -2.00 -22.58 3.91
CA ILE A 149 -1.06 -22.47 5.04
C ILE A 149 -1.79 -22.55 6.38
N VAL A 150 -2.94 -21.87 6.54
CA VAL A 150 -3.79 -21.97 7.74
C VAL A 150 -4.13 -23.42 8.06
N LYS A 151 -4.53 -24.21 7.06
CA LYS A 151 -4.85 -25.64 7.22
C LYS A 151 -3.61 -26.47 7.52
N GLU A 152 -2.52 -26.26 6.80
CA GLU A 152 -1.24 -26.97 6.98
C GLU A 152 -0.65 -26.74 8.37
N LYS A 153 -0.58 -25.47 8.78
CA LYS A 153 0.07 -25.07 10.04
C LYS A 153 -0.86 -25.08 11.25
N GLN A 154 -2.15 -25.36 11.04
CA GLN A 154 -3.18 -25.29 12.10
C GLN A 154 -3.15 -23.94 12.85
N ARG A 155 -2.90 -22.86 12.11
CA ARG A 155 -2.73 -21.51 12.64
C ARG A 155 -3.81 -20.59 12.08
N TRP A 156 -4.42 -19.78 12.95
CA TRP A 156 -5.38 -18.76 12.52
C TRP A 156 -4.68 -17.60 11.80
N ILE A 157 -5.13 -17.26 10.61
CA ILE A 157 -4.69 -16.08 9.84
C ILE A 157 -5.92 -15.49 9.16
N LYS A 158 -6.06 -14.17 9.24
CA LYS A 158 -7.08 -13.39 8.53
C LYS A 158 -6.44 -12.59 7.40
N ILE A 159 -7.17 -12.43 6.30
CA ILE A 159 -6.75 -11.60 5.17
C ILE A 159 -7.85 -10.59 4.91
N ALA A 160 -7.51 -9.31 4.98
CA ALA A 160 -8.40 -8.20 4.67
C ALA A 160 -7.82 -7.36 3.53
N SER A 161 -8.66 -6.92 2.61
CA SER A 161 -8.28 -5.97 1.56
C SER A 161 -8.93 -4.62 1.77
N ALA A 162 -8.11 -3.58 1.85
CA ALA A 162 -8.51 -2.20 2.06
C ALA A 162 -8.59 -1.46 0.72
N TYR A 163 -9.67 -0.75 0.48
CA TYR A 163 -9.89 -0.05 -0.77
C TYR A 163 -10.73 1.22 -0.61
N PRO A 164 -10.48 2.24 -1.45
CA PRO A 164 -11.30 3.44 -1.53
C PRO A 164 -12.74 3.09 -1.91
N TYR A 165 -13.71 3.63 -1.20
CA TYR A 165 -15.12 3.35 -1.39
C TYR A 165 -15.93 4.62 -1.53
N ASP A 166 -16.81 4.62 -2.53
CA ASP A 166 -17.85 5.62 -2.73
C ASP A 166 -19.17 4.92 -3.04
N VAL A 167 -20.29 5.45 -2.52
CA VAL A 167 -21.64 4.87 -2.73
C VAL A 167 -22.05 4.84 -4.20
N CYS A 168 -21.56 5.77 -5.00
CA CYS A 168 -21.86 5.88 -6.43
C CYS A 168 -20.99 4.96 -7.30
N ASN A 169 -19.96 4.33 -6.73
CA ASN A 169 -18.98 3.55 -7.46
C ASN A 169 -18.95 2.10 -6.97
N LYS A 170 -19.03 1.15 -7.92
CA LYS A 170 -19.09 -0.29 -7.62
C LYS A 170 -17.69 -0.90 -7.38
N LEU A 171 -16.75 -0.13 -6.86
CA LEU A 171 -15.44 -0.66 -6.49
C LEU A 171 -15.57 -1.72 -5.40
N ARG A 172 -14.69 -2.71 -5.46
CA ARG A 172 -14.71 -3.88 -4.56
C ARG A 172 -13.30 -4.13 -4.04
N GLY A 173 -13.21 -4.75 -2.89
CA GLY A 173 -11.98 -5.35 -2.39
C GLY A 173 -11.60 -6.59 -3.20
N VAL A 174 -10.46 -7.15 -2.89
CA VAL A 174 -9.95 -8.39 -3.48
C VAL A 174 -10.90 -9.55 -3.15
N ASN A 175 -11.18 -10.39 -4.14
CA ASN A 175 -11.98 -11.59 -3.92
C ASN A 175 -11.33 -12.50 -2.87
N LYS A 176 -12.16 -13.25 -2.13
CA LYS A 176 -11.69 -14.20 -1.11
C LYS A 176 -10.99 -13.55 0.09
N THR A 177 -11.16 -12.24 0.32
CA THR A 177 -10.69 -11.52 1.50
C THR A 177 -11.85 -10.84 2.21
N ASP A 178 -11.66 -10.42 3.46
CA ASP A 178 -12.57 -9.50 4.13
C ASP A 178 -12.36 -8.08 3.58
N TRP A 179 -13.42 -7.31 3.43
CA TRP A 179 -13.35 -6.01 2.74
C TRP A 179 -13.39 -4.84 3.70
N GLU A 180 -12.30 -4.07 3.73
CA GLU A 180 -12.15 -2.85 4.51
C GLU A 180 -12.35 -1.63 3.61
N LYS A 181 -13.50 -0.98 3.75
CA LYS A 181 -13.83 0.23 3.00
C LYS A 181 -13.13 1.44 3.60
N ILE A 182 -12.56 2.28 2.75
CA ILE A 182 -12.00 3.58 3.11
C ILE A 182 -12.90 4.64 2.48
N SER A 183 -13.61 5.40 3.29
CA SER A 183 -14.38 6.56 2.81
C SER A 183 -13.46 7.72 2.46
N LYS A 184 -13.96 8.68 1.65
CA LYS A 184 -13.21 9.89 1.34
C LYS A 184 -12.81 10.66 2.61
N ALA A 185 -13.71 10.80 3.57
CA ALA A 185 -13.44 11.50 4.82
C ALA A 185 -12.30 10.85 5.62
N GLU A 186 -12.26 9.52 5.69
CA GLU A 186 -11.19 8.78 6.36
C GLU A 186 -9.86 8.89 5.62
N TYR A 187 -9.89 8.84 4.29
CA TYR A 187 -8.69 9.06 3.49
C TYR A 187 -8.14 10.47 3.69
N ASP A 188 -9.02 11.49 3.70
CA ASP A 188 -8.63 12.89 3.90
C ASP A 188 -7.97 13.14 5.26
N LEU A 189 -8.35 12.40 6.31
CA LEU A 189 -7.68 12.43 7.62
C LEU A 189 -6.27 11.81 7.57
N CYS A 190 -5.99 11.00 6.56
CA CYS A 190 -4.71 10.31 6.37
C CYS A 190 -3.90 10.90 5.21
N ILE A 191 -4.16 12.15 4.80
CA ILE A 191 -3.33 12.82 3.80
C ILE A 191 -1.98 13.19 4.42
N ASP A 192 -0.92 12.89 3.69
CA ASP A 192 0.42 13.38 3.99
C ASP A 192 0.52 14.86 3.60
N PRO A 193 0.75 15.77 4.53
CA PRO A 193 0.84 17.20 4.23
C PRO A 193 2.08 17.56 3.41
N THR A 194 3.06 16.65 3.32
CA THR A 194 4.34 16.89 2.63
C THR A 194 4.21 16.56 1.15
N ASP A 195 4.54 17.53 0.32
CA ASP A 195 4.74 17.30 -1.10
C ASP A 195 6.22 17.01 -1.38
N TYR A 196 6.51 15.75 -1.68
CA TYR A 196 7.88 15.28 -1.94
C TYR A 196 8.37 15.57 -3.37
N ARG A 197 7.57 16.22 -4.21
CA ARG A 197 8.03 16.63 -5.55
C ARG A 197 9.11 17.68 -5.42
N PRO A 198 10.14 17.66 -6.31
CA PRO A 198 11.15 18.71 -6.34
C PRO A 198 10.47 20.08 -6.55
N SER A 199 10.86 21.08 -5.78
CA SER A 199 10.44 22.47 -6.05
C SER A 199 10.92 22.85 -7.45
N ILE A 200 10.02 23.30 -8.31
CA ILE A 200 10.40 23.92 -9.56
C ILE A 200 11.13 25.21 -9.16
N SER A 201 12.46 25.21 -9.21
CA SER A 201 13.22 26.45 -9.11
C SER A 201 12.74 27.32 -10.27
N GLN A 202 12.05 28.42 -9.96
CA GLN A 202 11.78 29.47 -10.94
C GLN A 202 13.16 29.90 -11.46
N GLY A 203 13.45 29.50 -12.70
CA GLY A 203 14.64 29.98 -13.38
C GLY A 203 14.61 31.50 -13.34
N THR A 204 15.60 32.10 -12.72
CA THR A 204 15.90 33.50 -12.84
C THR A 204 16.06 33.80 -14.34
N GLU A 205 15.01 34.32 -14.97
CA GLU A 205 15.14 35.01 -16.25
C GLU A 205 16.10 36.18 -16.02
N THR A 206 17.38 35.98 -16.32
CA THR A 206 18.30 37.07 -16.56
C THR A 206 17.86 37.72 -17.85
N ARG A 207 17.11 38.81 -17.74
CA ARG A 207 16.88 39.73 -18.87
C ARG A 207 18.24 40.18 -19.42
N PRO A 208 18.52 40.02 -20.72
CA PRO A 208 19.67 40.68 -21.31
C PRO A 208 19.40 42.19 -21.27
N THR A 209 20.23 42.92 -20.59
CA THR A 209 20.34 44.38 -20.70
C THR A 209 20.88 44.69 -22.08
N VAL A 210 20.12 45.45 -22.84
CA VAL A 210 20.51 46.10 -24.09
C VAL A 210 21.46 47.26 -23.80
#